data_023c405ebd6e926137f0d20167d0b183
#
_entry.id   023c405ebd6e926137f0d20167d0b183
#
_cell.length_a   1.000
_cell.length_b   1.000
_cell.length_c   1.000
_cell.angle_alpha   90.00
_cell.angle_beta   90.00
_cell.angle_gamma   90.00
#
_symmetry.space_group_name_H-M   'P 1'
#
loop_
_entity.id
_entity.type
_entity.pdbx_description
1 polymer ?
#
loop_
_entity_poly.entity_id
_entity_poly.type
_entity_poly.pdbx_seq_one_letter_code
_entity_poly.pdbx_strand_id
1 'polypeptide(L)'
;MAEERKRFIYSLVFPAFFLFLLWGIKFFEISMDLSFVEGGVYPRSLKGTRGILFSPLIHGDWKHLVDNSMPVFFLGLALFYFYRDIAYKIWFLIYFVGGILLWGFGRQAYHIGASGLIYGLAAFLFLSGVIRRVRSLMAISLLVVFWYGGMVWGLLPFDFEVSFEAHITGAVAGIILAVVYRDQGPEPERSALDEEEDEGVEEDP
;
A
#
# COMPACT_ATOMS: atom_id res chain seq x y z
N MET A 1 -22.94 -14.34 6.62
CA MET A 1 -21.83 -15.23 7.08
C MET A 1 -21.11 -15.97 5.94
N ALA A 2 -21.76 -16.73 5.05
CA ALA A 2 -21.04 -17.44 3.95
C ALA A 2 -20.39 -16.49 2.94
N GLU A 3 -21.05 -15.42 2.55
CA GLU A 3 -20.53 -14.44 1.58
C GLU A 3 -19.38 -13.61 2.18
N GLU A 4 -19.46 -13.20 3.46
CA GLU A 4 -18.38 -12.49 4.14
C GLU A 4 -17.14 -13.36 4.28
N ARG A 5 -17.33 -14.66 4.60
CA ARG A 5 -16.21 -15.61 4.65
C ARG A 5 -15.55 -15.77 3.28
N LYS A 6 -16.32 -15.86 2.21
CA LYS A 6 -15.77 -15.91 0.86
C LYS A 6 -15.02 -14.62 0.52
N ARG A 7 -15.62 -13.46 0.81
CA ARG A 7 -15.00 -12.15 0.61
C ARG A 7 -13.64 -12.07 1.30
N PHE A 8 -13.58 -12.47 2.58
CA PHE A 8 -12.34 -12.50 3.34
C PHE A 8 -11.29 -13.43 2.73
N ILE A 9 -11.68 -14.68 2.36
CA ILE A 9 -10.75 -15.62 1.75
C ILE A 9 -10.20 -15.09 0.42
N TYR A 10 -11.03 -14.53 -0.46
CA TYR A 10 -10.55 -13.97 -1.72
C TYR A 10 -9.62 -12.77 -1.50
N SER A 11 -9.86 -11.98 -0.47
CA SER A 11 -9.00 -10.83 -0.14
C SER A 11 -7.60 -11.22 0.34
N LEU A 12 -7.42 -12.45 0.82
CA LEU A 12 -6.11 -12.99 1.22
C LEU A 12 -5.26 -13.43 0.04
N VAL A 13 -5.87 -13.85 -1.08
CA VAL A 13 -5.17 -14.58 -2.16
C VAL A 13 -4.06 -13.72 -2.78
N PHE A 14 -4.38 -12.51 -3.22
CA PHE A 14 -3.40 -11.68 -3.91
C PHE A 14 -2.28 -11.17 -3.00
N PRO A 15 -2.55 -10.62 -1.79
CA PRO A 15 -1.49 -10.24 -0.87
C PRO A 15 -0.58 -11.40 -0.47
N ALA A 16 -1.14 -12.59 -0.21
CA ALA A 16 -0.34 -13.79 0.08
C ALA A 16 0.51 -14.23 -1.12
N PHE A 17 -0.05 -14.21 -2.34
CA PHE A 17 0.70 -14.48 -3.56
C PHE A 17 1.83 -13.47 -3.77
N PHE A 18 1.57 -12.19 -3.54
CA PHE A 18 2.59 -11.15 -3.66
C PHE A 18 3.73 -11.35 -2.66
N LEU A 19 3.41 -11.68 -1.39
CA LEU A 19 4.42 -12.06 -0.41
C LEU A 19 5.22 -13.29 -0.84
N PHE A 20 4.54 -14.34 -1.30
CA PHE A 20 5.23 -15.53 -1.80
C PHE A 20 6.24 -15.18 -2.91
N LEU A 21 5.87 -14.27 -3.81
CA LEU A 21 6.76 -13.78 -4.85
C LEU A 21 7.98 -13.04 -4.28
N LEU A 22 7.78 -12.13 -3.30
CA LEU A 22 8.87 -11.39 -2.66
C LEU A 22 9.88 -12.33 -2.00
N TRP A 23 9.36 -13.29 -1.21
CA TRP A 23 10.20 -14.27 -0.52
C TRP A 23 10.89 -15.22 -1.49
N GLY A 24 10.22 -15.65 -2.55
CA GLY A 24 10.78 -16.48 -3.61
C GLY A 24 11.93 -15.81 -4.35
N ILE A 25 11.77 -14.52 -4.70
CA ILE A 25 12.82 -13.73 -5.35
C ILE A 25 14.04 -13.59 -4.42
N LYS A 26 13.82 -13.26 -3.15
CA LYS A 26 14.93 -13.09 -2.20
C LYS A 26 15.65 -14.42 -1.92
N PHE A 27 14.91 -15.51 -1.78
CA PHE A 27 15.48 -16.83 -1.63
C PHE A 27 16.33 -17.24 -2.85
N PHE A 28 15.81 -16.99 -4.06
CA PHE A 28 16.53 -17.26 -5.32
C PHE A 28 17.81 -16.42 -5.41
N GLU A 29 17.74 -15.11 -5.12
CA GLU A 29 18.87 -14.19 -5.13
C GLU A 29 20.03 -14.71 -4.26
N ILE A 30 19.71 -15.12 -3.01
CA ILE A 30 20.70 -15.63 -2.06
C ILE A 30 21.22 -17.01 -2.47
N SER A 31 20.32 -17.91 -2.91
CA SER A 31 20.72 -19.29 -3.29
C SER A 31 21.65 -19.32 -4.48
N MET A 32 21.60 -18.32 -5.36
CA MET A 32 22.42 -18.22 -6.55
C MET A 32 23.61 -17.26 -6.37
N ASP A 33 23.81 -16.70 -5.16
CA ASP A 33 24.84 -15.70 -4.86
C ASP A 33 24.77 -14.50 -5.82
N LEU A 34 23.54 -14.02 -6.10
CA LEU A 34 23.27 -12.90 -6.98
C LEU A 34 22.90 -11.64 -6.19
N SER A 35 22.97 -10.49 -6.84
CA SER A 35 22.42 -9.23 -6.33
C SER A 35 21.52 -8.59 -7.38
N PHE A 36 20.25 -8.34 -6.98
CA PHE A 36 19.28 -7.69 -7.86
C PHE A 36 19.16 -6.18 -7.63
N VAL A 37 19.97 -5.60 -6.74
CA VAL A 37 19.90 -4.17 -6.36
C VAL A 37 19.93 -3.25 -7.59
N GLU A 38 20.75 -3.55 -8.61
CA GLU A 38 20.79 -2.78 -9.86
C GLU A 38 19.48 -2.88 -10.69
N GLY A 39 18.58 -3.80 -10.36
CA GLY A 39 17.23 -3.90 -10.90
C GLY A 39 16.26 -2.86 -10.32
N GLY A 40 16.66 -2.12 -9.28
CA GLY A 40 15.90 -1.05 -8.68
C GLY A 40 15.68 0.16 -9.56
N VAL A 41 14.83 1.10 -9.09
CA VAL A 41 14.68 2.41 -9.75
C VAL A 41 15.98 3.19 -9.58
N TYR A 42 16.56 3.64 -10.70
CA TYR A 42 17.63 4.62 -10.69
C TYR A 42 17.12 5.91 -11.37
N PRO A 43 16.86 6.97 -10.61
CA PRO A 43 16.18 8.16 -11.09
C PRO A 43 16.86 8.83 -12.29
N ARG A 44 16.06 9.30 -13.24
CA ARG A 44 16.45 10.01 -14.46
C ARG A 44 17.45 9.25 -15.35
N SER A 45 17.47 7.92 -15.26
CA SER A 45 18.28 7.03 -16.10
C SER A 45 17.41 6.08 -16.90
N LEU A 46 17.69 5.87 -18.18
CA LEU A 46 16.97 4.87 -19.00
C LEU A 46 17.10 3.45 -18.43
N LYS A 47 18.27 3.08 -17.90
CA LYS A 47 18.42 1.78 -17.21
C LYS A 47 17.53 1.68 -15.98
N GLY A 48 17.34 2.77 -15.27
CA GLY A 48 16.55 2.83 -14.06
C GLY A 48 15.04 2.73 -14.28
N THR A 49 14.53 2.92 -15.51
CA THR A 49 13.09 2.78 -15.80
C THR A 49 12.59 1.35 -15.57
N ARG A 50 13.42 0.33 -15.79
CA ARG A 50 13.07 -1.06 -15.48
C ARG A 50 12.75 -1.26 -14.00
N GLY A 51 13.38 -0.46 -13.15
CA GLY A 51 13.14 -0.48 -11.70
C GLY A 51 11.71 -0.09 -11.32
N ILE A 52 10.98 0.66 -12.16
CA ILE A 52 9.55 0.94 -11.94
C ILE A 52 8.77 -0.37 -11.84
N LEU A 53 9.17 -1.40 -12.61
CA LEU A 53 8.56 -2.73 -12.56
C LEU A 53 9.16 -3.61 -11.46
N PHE A 54 10.48 -3.58 -11.26
CA PHE A 54 11.16 -4.59 -10.45
C PHE A 54 11.46 -4.13 -9.02
N SER A 55 11.60 -2.83 -8.77
CA SER A 55 12.03 -2.28 -7.48
C SER A 55 11.20 -2.78 -6.28
N PRO A 56 9.85 -2.83 -6.32
CA PRO A 56 9.08 -3.31 -5.18
C PRO A 56 9.26 -4.81 -4.88
N LEU A 57 9.83 -5.56 -5.81
CA LEU A 57 10.08 -7.00 -5.66
C LEU A 57 11.47 -7.29 -5.05
N ILE A 58 12.38 -6.33 -5.07
CA ILE A 58 13.78 -6.49 -4.67
C ILE A 58 13.97 -5.97 -3.25
N HIS A 59 14.67 -6.72 -2.40
CA HIS A 59 14.99 -6.34 -1.03
C HIS A 59 16.48 -6.52 -0.75
N GLY A 60 17.11 -5.56 -0.07
CA GLY A 60 18.55 -5.57 0.20
C GLY A 60 18.96 -6.76 1.08
N ASP A 61 18.22 -7.00 2.13
CA ASP A 61 18.49 -8.06 3.11
C ASP A 61 17.20 -8.67 3.66
N TRP A 62 17.33 -9.69 4.52
CA TRP A 62 16.21 -10.38 5.15
C TRP A 62 15.41 -9.46 6.09
N LYS A 63 16.08 -8.57 6.81
CA LYS A 63 15.39 -7.65 7.72
C LYS A 63 14.46 -6.72 6.93
N HIS A 64 14.96 -6.15 5.82
CA HIS A 64 14.19 -5.29 4.94
C HIS A 64 12.95 -6.02 4.36
N LEU A 65 13.11 -7.31 3.94
CA LEU A 65 12.00 -8.13 3.46
C LEU A 65 10.96 -8.39 4.56
N VAL A 66 11.40 -8.78 5.77
CA VAL A 66 10.52 -9.04 6.92
C VAL A 66 9.76 -7.79 7.32
N ASP A 67 10.45 -6.64 7.41
CA ASP A 67 9.85 -5.36 7.77
C ASP A 67 8.76 -4.93 6.77
N ASN A 68 8.91 -5.26 5.48
CA ASN A 68 7.88 -4.98 4.46
C ASN A 68 6.75 -6.01 4.42
N SER A 69 6.99 -7.25 4.86
CA SER A 69 6.05 -8.37 4.64
C SER A 69 4.70 -8.16 5.30
N MET A 70 4.69 -7.80 6.58
CA MET A 70 3.43 -7.63 7.32
C MET A 70 2.63 -6.41 6.86
N PRO A 71 3.23 -5.19 6.68
CA PRO A 71 2.49 -4.05 6.13
C PRO A 71 1.88 -4.33 4.76
N VAL A 72 2.64 -4.92 3.83
CA VAL A 72 2.12 -5.30 2.51
C VAL A 72 0.93 -6.22 2.63
N PHE A 73 1.03 -7.22 3.52
CA PHE A 73 -0.04 -8.19 3.70
C PHE A 73 -1.31 -7.56 4.26
N PHE A 74 -1.21 -6.83 5.38
CA PHE A 74 -2.39 -6.28 6.06
C PHE A 74 -3.03 -5.12 5.30
N LEU A 75 -2.24 -4.21 4.72
CA LEU A 75 -2.78 -3.13 3.90
C LEU A 75 -3.34 -3.67 2.58
N GLY A 76 -2.68 -4.67 1.99
CA GLY A 76 -3.19 -5.39 0.84
C GLY A 76 -4.51 -6.09 1.15
N LEU A 77 -4.58 -6.86 2.24
CA LEU A 77 -5.82 -7.50 2.69
C LEU A 77 -6.95 -6.47 2.85
N ALA A 78 -6.68 -5.34 3.52
CA ALA A 78 -7.67 -4.29 3.69
C ALA A 78 -8.12 -3.71 2.34
N LEU A 79 -7.19 -3.44 1.42
CA LEU A 79 -7.54 -2.97 0.08
C LEU A 79 -8.47 -3.96 -0.64
N PHE A 80 -8.09 -5.24 -0.70
CA PHE A 80 -8.87 -6.27 -1.41
C PHE A 80 -10.21 -6.60 -0.71
N TYR A 81 -10.29 -6.39 0.60
CA TYR A 81 -11.52 -6.58 1.34
C TYR A 81 -12.50 -5.43 1.14
N PHE A 82 -12.04 -4.17 1.26
CA PHE A 82 -12.92 -2.99 1.22
C PHE A 82 -13.15 -2.46 -0.20
N TYR A 83 -12.20 -2.64 -1.12
CA TYR A 83 -12.23 -2.07 -2.49
C TYR A 83 -12.25 -3.15 -3.58
N ARG A 84 -12.95 -4.27 -3.34
CA ARG A 84 -12.95 -5.46 -4.19
C ARG A 84 -12.94 -5.18 -5.69
N ASP A 85 -13.82 -4.30 -6.18
CA ASP A 85 -14.03 -4.06 -7.61
C ASP A 85 -12.87 -3.27 -8.26
N ILE A 86 -12.16 -2.48 -7.46
CA ILE A 86 -11.06 -1.63 -7.93
C ILE A 86 -9.72 -1.96 -7.27
N ALA A 87 -9.64 -2.97 -6.41
CA ALA A 87 -8.44 -3.28 -5.63
C ALA A 87 -7.20 -3.48 -6.49
N TYR A 88 -7.28 -4.30 -7.55
CA TYR A 88 -6.18 -4.49 -8.48
C TYR A 88 -5.77 -3.19 -9.16
N LYS A 89 -6.75 -2.39 -9.57
CA LYS A 89 -6.50 -1.11 -10.22
C LYS A 89 -5.76 -0.15 -9.30
N ILE A 90 -6.21 -0.01 -8.05
CA ILE A 90 -5.56 0.84 -7.04
C ILE A 90 -4.16 0.33 -6.73
N TRP A 91 -3.99 -0.99 -6.50
CA TRP A 91 -2.69 -1.59 -6.23
C TRP A 91 -1.67 -1.27 -7.31
N PHE A 92 -2.01 -1.56 -8.58
CA PHE A 92 -1.08 -1.34 -9.68
C PHE A 92 -0.89 0.14 -10.01
N LEU A 93 -1.90 0.99 -9.81
CA LEU A 93 -1.73 2.43 -9.97
C LEU A 93 -0.76 2.99 -8.92
N ILE A 94 -0.88 2.61 -7.64
CA ILE A 94 0.09 3.02 -6.61
C ILE A 94 1.48 2.52 -6.98
N TYR A 95 1.60 1.26 -7.36
CA TYR A 95 2.85 0.62 -7.77
C TYR A 95 3.56 1.40 -8.88
N PHE A 96 2.86 1.67 -9.99
CA PHE A 96 3.46 2.31 -11.16
C PHE A 96 3.58 3.84 -11.02
N VAL A 97 2.56 4.51 -10.52
CA VAL A 97 2.60 5.97 -10.33
C VAL A 97 3.67 6.34 -9.30
N GLY A 98 3.72 5.64 -8.16
CA GLY A 98 4.77 5.83 -7.16
C GLY A 98 6.17 5.62 -7.74
N GLY A 99 6.36 4.55 -8.54
CA GLY A 99 7.62 4.25 -9.22
C GLY A 99 8.00 5.29 -10.29
N ILE A 100 7.04 5.79 -11.05
CA ILE A 100 7.27 6.87 -12.05
C ILE A 100 7.66 8.17 -11.34
N LEU A 101 6.94 8.56 -10.29
CA LEU A 101 7.28 9.73 -9.49
C LEU A 101 8.68 9.59 -8.86
N LEU A 102 9.00 8.43 -8.32
CA LEU A 102 10.33 8.15 -7.77
C LEU A 102 11.41 8.28 -8.84
N TRP A 103 11.16 7.73 -10.03
CA TRP A 103 12.10 7.85 -11.13
C TRP A 103 12.33 9.31 -11.54
N GLY A 104 11.28 10.14 -11.53
CA GLY A 104 11.36 11.57 -11.86
C GLY A 104 12.07 12.41 -10.79
N PHE A 105 11.79 12.17 -9.53
CA PHE A 105 12.12 13.08 -8.43
C PHE A 105 13.13 12.54 -7.40
N GLY A 106 13.40 11.22 -7.37
CA GLY A 106 14.32 10.61 -6.41
C GLY A 106 15.79 11.06 -6.60
N ARG A 107 16.62 10.88 -5.57
CA ARG A 107 18.07 11.04 -5.69
C ARG A 107 18.67 9.97 -6.60
N GLN A 108 19.87 10.22 -7.14
CA GLN A 108 20.60 9.27 -8.00
C GLN A 108 21.22 8.14 -7.16
N ALA A 109 20.39 7.18 -6.79
CA ALA A 109 20.77 5.93 -6.13
C ALA A 109 19.82 4.83 -6.61
N TYR A 110 20.17 3.57 -6.38
CA TYR A 110 19.23 2.47 -6.61
C TYR A 110 18.21 2.41 -5.46
N HIS A 111 16.94 2.56 -5.81
CA HIS A 111 15.84 2.45 -4.87
C HIS A 111 15.18 1.08 -5.05
N ILE A 112 15.05 0.33 -3.96
CA ILE A 112 14.49 -1.02 -3.91
C ILE A 112 13.55 -1.16 -2.72
N GLY A 113 12.69 -2.19 -2.74
CA GLY A 113 11.77 -2.53 -1.66
C GLY A 113 10.33 -2.17 -1.94
N ALA A 114 9.42 -2.90 -1.29
CA ALA A 114 7.98 -2.69 -1.39
C ALA A 114 7.48 -1.48 -0.57
N SER A 115 8.35 -0.80 0.17
CA SER A 115 7.96 0.25 1.11
C SER A 115 7.21 1.42 0.43
N GLY A 116 7.59 1.83 -0.78
CA GLY A 116 6.85 2.85 -1.53
C GLY A 116 5.39 2.45 -1.78
N LEU A 117 5.13 1.18 -2.13
CA LEU A 117 3.78 0.63 -2.25
C LEU A 117 3.05 0.64 -0.90
N ILE A 118 3.72 0.26 0.20
CA ILE A 118 3.18 0.26 1.56
C ILE A 118 2.69 1.67 1.95
N TYR A 119 3.54 2.69 1.78
CA TYR A 119 3.17 4.08 2.07
C TYR A 119 2.01 4.57 1.20
N GLY A 120 1.98 4.15 -0.07
CA GLY A 120 0.88 4.44 -0.98
C GLY A 120 -0.44 3.80 -0.55
N LEU A 121 -0.40 2.52 -0.17
CA LEU A 121 -1.58 1.81 0.34
C LEU A 121 -2.08 2.41 1.66
N ALA A 122 -1.18 2.71 2.60
CA ALA A 122 -1.54 3.33 3.88
C ALA A 122 -2.19 4.69 3.67
N ALA A 123 -1.59 5.55 2.83
CA ALA A 123 -2.12 6.87 2.52
C ALA A 123 -3.47 6.80 1.79
N PHE A 124 -3.62 5.88 0.82
CA PHE A 124 -4.89 5.65 0.12
C PHE A 124 -5.99 5.22 1.07
N LEU A 125 -5.77 4.18 1.87
CA LEU A 125 -6.78 3.65 2.78
C LEU A 125 -7.15 4.65 3.86
N PHE A 126 -6.17 5.35 4.45
CA PHE A 126 -6.42 6.35 5.47
C PHE A 126 -7.24 7.52 4.92
N LEU A 127 -6.77 8.17 3.86
CA LEU A 127 -7.46 9.34 3.30
C LEU A 127 -8.82 8.97 2.71
N SER A 128 -8.93 7.83 2.05
CA SER A 128 -10.20 7.33 1.55
C SER A 128 -11.17 7.02 2.70
N GLY A 129 -10.68 6.48 3.83
CA GLY A 129 -11.45 6.32 5.05
C GLY A 129 -11.99 7.65 5.59
N VAL A 130 -11.16 8.69 5.59
CA VAL A 130 -11.59 10.06 6.00
C VAL A 130 -12.66 10.60 5.05
N ILE A 131 -12.41 10.57 3.74
CA ILE A 131 -13.33 11.12 2.72
C ILE A 131 -14.68 10.42 2.76
N ARG A 132 -14.68 9.09 2.90
CA ARG A 132 -15.87 8.24 2.88
C ARG A 132 -16.50 8.01 4.25
N ARG A 133 -15.92 8.56 5.32
CA ARG A 133 -16.36 8.39 6.73
C ARG A 133 -16.40 6.92 7.17
N VAL A 134 -15.42 6.11 6.72
CA VAL A 134 -15.27 4.69 7.09
C VAL A 134 -14.16 4.55 8.13
N ARG A 135 -14.55 4.48 9.41
CA ARG A 135 -13.61 4.49 10.55
C ARG A 135 -12.66 3.29 10.56
N SER A 136 -13.16 2.13 10.11
CA SER A 136 -12.35 0.91 10.02
C SER A 136 -11.13 1.04 9.10
N LEU A 137 -11.25 1.76 7.98
CA LEU A 137 -10.11 2.03 7.08
C LEU A 137 -9.04 2.91 7.72
N MET A 138 -9.48 3.97 8.42
CA MET A 138 -8.56 4.83 9.15
C MET A 138 -7.85 4.07 10.26
N ALA A 139 -8.59 3.27 11.04
CA ALA A 139 -8.05 2.50 12.14
C ALA A 139 -7.02 1.48 11.68
N ILE A 140 -7.29 0.71 10.61
CA ILE A 140 -6.35 -0.26 10.05
C ILE A 140 -5.07 0.43 9.56
N SER A 141 -5.21 1.54 8.84
CA SER A 141 -4.06 2.28 8.31
C SER A 141 -3.18 2.83 9.44
N LEU A 142 -3.78 3.45 10.45
CA LEU A 142 -3.07 3.94 11.62
C LEU A 142 -2.43 2.81 12.42
N LEU A 143 -3.13 1.69 12.62
CA LEU A 143 -2.60 0.54 13.34
C LEU A 143 -1.33 0.02 12.67
N VAL A 144 -1.32 -0.10 11.33
CA VAL A 144 -0.12 -0.53 10.59
C VAL A 144 0.99 0.50 10.71
N VAL A 145 0.70 1.80 10.53
CA VAL A 145 1.69 2.88 10.65
C VAL A 145 2.32 2.90 12.05
N PHE A 146 1.52 2.77 13.12
CA PHE A 146 2.01 2.79 14.50
C PHE A 146 2.70 1.47 14.90
N TRP A 147 2.17 0.32 14.47
CA TRP A 147 2.79 -0.98 14.77
C TRP A 147 4.23 -1.06 14.23
N TYR A 148 4.43 -0.46 13.06
CA TYR A 148 5.75 -0.39 12.43
C TYR A 148 6.54 0.87 12.82
N GLY A 149 6.20 1.55 13.90
CA GLY A 149 6.87 2.66 14.63
C GLY A 149 7.87 3.54 13.87
N GLY A 150 8.53 2.98 12.88
CA GLY A 150 9.48 3.64 11.98
C GLY A 150 8.85 4.25 10.72
N MET A 151 7.59 3.92 10.35
CA MET A 151 7.02 4.40 9.08
C MET A 151 6.90 5.93 9.03
N VAL A 152 6.52 6.59 10.12
CA VAL A 152 6.45 8.06 10.14
C VAL A 152 7.83 8.69 9.94
N TRP A 153 8.84 8.13 10.58
CA TRP A 153 10.23 8.58 10.45
C TRP A 153 10.83 8.27 9.07
N GLY A 154 10.35 7.23 8.42
CA GLY A 154 10.76 6.88 7.06
C GLY A 154 10.37 7.89 5.98
N LEU A 155 9.49 8.87 6.28
CA LEU A 155 9.20 10.01 5.40
C LEU A 155 10.26 11.12 5.49
N LEU A 156 11.14 11.05 6.48
CA LEU A 156 12.13 12.08 6.74
C LEU A 156 13.53 11.60 6.35
N PRO A 157 14.41 12.49 5.90
CA PRO A 157 15.76 12.14 5.43
C PRO A 157 16.75 11.92 6.59
N PHE A 158 16.37 11.14 7.60
CA PHE A 158 17.23 10.83 8.75
C PHE A 158 18.21 9.69 8.47
N ASP A 159 17.84 8.80 7.57
CA ASP A 159 18.66 7.67 7.18
C ASP A 159 18.74 7.59 5.66
N PHE A 160 19.94 7.79 5.12
CA PHE A 160 20.19 7.74 3.68
C PHE A 160 20.28 6.31 3.12
N GLU A 161 20.34 5.29 3.96
CA GLU A 161 20.20 3.89 3.52
C GLU A 161 18.74 3.56 3.17
N VAL A 162 17.79 4.30 3.75
CA VAL A 162 16.36 4.20 3.46
C VAL A 162 15.99 5.13 2.31
N SER A 163 15.16 4.64 1.40
CA SER A 163 14.60 5.44 0.31
C SER A 163 13.38 6.24 0.77
N PHE A 164 13.59 7.32 1.53
CA PHE A 164 12.51 8.21 1.96
C PHE A 164 11.74 8.81 0.77
N GLU A 165 12.40 9.00 -0.39
CA GLU A 165 11.76 9.49 -1.61
C GLU A 165 10.73 8.49 -2.14
N ALA A 166 11.02 7.18 -2.09
CA ALA A 166 10.05 6.15 -2.48
C ALA A 166 8.83 6.18 -1.55
N HIS A 167 9.03 6.44 -0.26
CA HIS A 167 7.96 6.59 0.72
C HIS A 167 7.07 7.80 0.40
N ILE A 168 7.67 8.97 0.16
CA ILE A 168 6.94 10.19 -0.18
C ILE A 168 6.19 10.00 -1.51
N THR A 169 6.84 9.51 -2.54
CA THR A 169 6.22 9.34 -3.87
C THR A 169 5.11 8.31 -3.86
N GLY A 170 5.28 7.24 -3.09
CA GLY A 170 4.22 6.27 -2.83
C GLY A 170 3.02 6.89 -2.11
N ALA A 171 3.26 7.60 -1.00
CA ALA A 171 2.21 8.29 -0.25
C ALA A 171 1.45 9.31 -1.12
N VAL A 172 2.17 10.11 -1.92
CA VAL A 172 1.55 11.06 -2.88
C VAL A 172 0.67 10.32 -3.89
N ALA A 173 1.14 9.21 -4.45
CA ALA A 173 0.32 8.40 -5.35
C ALA A 173 -0.97 7.91 -4.66
N GLY A 174 -0.86 7.40 -3.42
CA GLY A 174 -2.01 6.98 -2.63
C GLY A 174 -3.01 8.10 -2.35
N ILE A 175 -2.53 9.29 -1.97
CA ILE A 175 -3.36 10.49 -1.74
C ILE A 175 -4.11 10.88 -3.02
N ILE A 176 -3.42 10.98 -4.15
CA ILE A 176 -4.04 11.33 -5.44
C ILE A 176 -5.15 10.33 -5.78
N LEU A 177 -4.88 9.04 -5.63
CA LEU A 177 -5.86 8.00 -5.94
C LEU A 177 -7.05 7.99 -4.97
N ALA A 178 -6.85 8.30 -3.69
CA ALA A 178 -7.96 8.45 -2.74
C ALA A 178 -8.92 9.57 -3.16
N VAL A 179 -8.40 10.69 -3.68
CA VAL A 179 -9.22 11.79 -4.19
C VAL A 179 -9.89 11.43 -5.52
N VAL A 180 -9.15 10.81 -6.45
CA VAL A 180 -9.67 10.42 -7.78
C VAL A 180 -10.79 9.38 -7.68
N TYR A 181 -10.63 8.40 -6.77
CA TYR A 181 -11.58 7.30 -6.56
C TYR A 181 -12.51 7.51 -5.36
N ARG A 182 -12.69 8.77 -4.92
CA ARG A 182 -13.48 9.11 -3.72
C ARG A 182 -14.92 8.60 -3.74
N ASP A 183 -15.50 8.43 -4.93
CA ASP A 183 -16.88 7.97 -5.11
C ASP A 183 -16.98 6.43 -5.25
N GLN A 184 -15.85 5.70 -5.15
CA GLN A 184 -15.77 4.25 -5.26
C GLN A 184 -15.23 3.64 -3.96
N GLY A 185 -15.77 2.46 -3.58
CA GLY A 185 -15.35 1.74 -2.37
C GLY A 185 -16.50 1.53 -1.38
N PRO A 186 -16.21 1.24 -0.11
CA PRO A 186 -17.23 0.91 0.88
C PRO A 186 -18.16 2.09 1.14
N GLU A 187 -19.42 1.78 1.45
CA GLU A 187 -20.38 2.79 1.87
C GLU A 187 -19.96 3.42 3.20
N PRO A 188 -20.37 4.69 3.46
CA PRO A 188 -20.15 5.33 4.76
C PRO A 188 -20.72 4.48 5.90
N GLU A 189 -20.02 4.44 7.02
CA GLU A 189 -20.58 3.85 8.24
C GLU A 189 -21.70 4.77 8.74
N ARG A 190 -22.92 4.21 8.93
CA ARG A 190 -24.03 4.96 9.52
C ARG A 190 -23.69 5.37 10.94
N SER A 191 -24.03 6.58 11.30
CA SER A 191 -23.93 7.04 12.69
C SER A 191 -25.19 6.62 13.47
N ALA A 192 -25.10 6.50 14.78
CA ALA A 192 -26.27 6.24 15.61
C ALA A 192 -27.37 7.33 15.45
N LEU A 193 -26.97 8.55 15.06
CA LEU A 193 -27.90 9.63 14.77
C LEU A 193 -28.67 9.42 13.45
N ASP A 194 -28.04 8.80 12.45
CA ASP A 194 -28.70 8.48 11.18
C ASP A 194 -29.74 7.34 11.38
N GLU A 195 -29.55 6.46 12.36
CA GLU A 195 -30.49 5.39 12.73
C GLU A 195 -31.67 5.95 13.50
N GLU A 196 -31.44 6.91 14.42
CA GLU A 196 -32.50 7.58 15.16
C GLU A 196 -33.41 8.48 14.28
N GLU A 197 -32.86 9.11 13.22
CA GLU A 197 -33.64 9.89 12.25
C GLU A 197 -34.55 8.99 11.41
N ASP A 198 -34.08 7.81 10.98
CA ASP A 198 -34.87 6.85 10.20
C ASP A 198 -36.01 6.23 11.05
N GLU A 199 -35.77 5.92 12.34
CA GLU A 199 -36.81 5.43 13.26
C GLU A 199 -37.86 6.50 13.59
N GLY A 200 -37.45 7.76 13.68
CA GLY A 200 -38.37 8.89 13.97
C GLY A 200 -39.32 9.24 12.84
N VAL A 201 -39.01 8.86 11.60
CA VAL A 201 -39.85 9.13 10.41
C VAL A 201 -40.94 8.04 10.22
N GLU A 202 -40.73 6.82 10.77
CA GLU A 202 -41.75 5.74 10.70
C GLU A 202 -42.85 5.84 11.77
N GLU A 203 -42.72 6.71 12.79
CA GLU A 203 -43.72 6.82 13.90
C GLU A 203 -44.75 7.93 13.71
N ASP A 204 -44.79 8.66 12.59
CA ASP A 204 -45.85 9.68 12.36
C ASP A 204 -46.99 9.08 11.47
N PRO A 205 -48.17 8.75 12.03
CA PRO A 205 -49.29 8.13 11.33
C PRO A 205 -50.08 9.10 10.45
#